data_73723f0daab4a3625e4c4464677a8040
#
_entry.id   73723f0daab4a3625e4c4464677a8040
#
_cell.length_a   1.000
_cell.length_b   1.000
_cell.length_c   1.000
_cell.angle_alpha   90.00
_cell.angle_beta   90.00
_cell.angle_gamma   90.00
#
_symmetry.space_group_name_H-M   'P 1'
#
loop_
_entity.id
_entity.type
_entity.pdbx_description
1 polymer ?
#
loop_
_entity_poly.entity_id
_entity_poly.type
_entity_poly.pdbx_seq_one_letter_code
_entity_poly.pdbx_strand_id
1 'polypeptide(L)'
;VETKPISTLRRWSLLSIALFATLFSNVFINGVAFLIPTLHRDFGLDLALAGLISAMPKFGMVPTLIPWGYVVDRAGERFVLWLGSALTAAAALAAAISIGKGSHSLVLTGGLLFLGGMAAASSNSASGRLVVGWFPAEQRGLAMGIRQTAQPLGVGLGALVMPQLADSHGMGAALMFPAAVCALAAVVCAVAVIDPPRPPRAEAPPEDLANPYRGSQILWRIHAVSVLLVVPQALVWTFALVWMMSEHGWSPASAGVLVTVTQILGALGRIAAGRWSDKMGARLRPIRIIAAAAAASMLLLAFTDLIDSAWSIAVLIAASVVTVSDNGLAFTAIAEIAGPFWSGRALGAQNTSQLLMTGLTPPVFGALIGVAGYPVAFAVCALFPMLAIPLVPADRDSANLMGTNRGSPGQPV
;
A
#
# COMPACT_ATOMS: atom_id res chain seq x y z
N VAL A 1 -3.12 -31.96 -12.67
CA VAL A 1 -4.45 -31.40 -12.98
C VAL A 1 -4.21 -30.25 -13.95
N GLU A 2 -4.50 -30.45 -15.25
CA GLU A 2 -4.50 -29.37 -16.23
C GLU A 2 -5.52 -28.32 -15.81
N THR A 3 -5.06 -27.24 -15.24
CA THR A 3 -5.91 -26.10 -14.92
C THR A 3 -6.28 -25.42 -16.22
N LYS A 4 -7.55 -25.50 -16.63
CA LYS A 4 -8.07 -24.80 -17.80
C LYS A 4 -7.69 -23.31 -17.68
N PRO A 5 -7.05 -22.74 -18.71
CA PRO A 5 -6.72 -21.32 -18.71
C PRO A 5 -8.01 -20.52 -18.59
N ILE A 6 -8.08 -19.64 -17.58
CA ILE A 6 -9.24 -18.74 -17.45
C ILE A 6 -9.18 -17.66 -18.54
N SER A 7 -10.36 -17.22 -18.99
CA SER A 7 -10.46 -16.16 -20.01
C SER A 7 -9.85 -14.85 -19.52
N THR A 8 -9.41 -14.02 -20.45
CA THR A 8 -8.88 -12.68 -20.14
C THR A 8 -9.88 -11.85 -19.33
N LEU A 9 -11.16 -11.89 -19.70
CA LEU A 9 -12.22 -11.18 -18.97
C LEU A 9 -12.27 -11.64 -17.49
N ARG A 10 -12.18 -12.93 -17.24
CA ARG A 10 -12.24 -13.48 -15.88
C ARG A 10 -11.02 -13.07 -15.04
N ARG A 11 -9.82 -13.00 -15.63
CA ARG A 11 -8.62 -12.49 -14.95
C ARG A 11 -8.80 -11.03 -14.48
N TRP A 12 -9.30 -10.18 -15.37
CA TRP A 12 -9.56 -8.79 -15.04
C TRP A 12 -10.69 -8.61 -14.03
N SER A 13 -11.72 -9.45 -14.07
CA SER A 13 -12.78 -9.48 -13.05
C SER A 13 -12.24 -9.87 -11.68
N LEU A 14 -11.36 -10.87 -11.59
CA LEU A 14 -10.70 -11.25 -10.33
C LEU A 14 -9.83 -10.12 -9.78
N LEU A 15 -9.09 -9.41 -10.64
CA LEU A 15 -8.34 -8.22 -10.24
C LEU A 15 -9.27 -7.12 -9.71
N SER A 16 -10.39 -6.86 -10.38
CA SER A 16 -11.37 -5.86 -9.93
C SER A 16 -11.95 -6.21 -8.57
N ILE A 17 -12.30 -7.47 -8.33
CA ILE A 17 -12.79 -7.93 -7.01
C ILE A 17 -11.73 -7.73 -5.93
N ALA A 18 -10.48 -8.12 -6.19
CA ALA A 18 -9.38 -7.93 -5.26
C ALA A 18 -9.05 -6.45 -5.01
N LEU A 19 -9.16 -5.62 -6.07
CA LEU A 19 -9.03 -4.16 -5.99
C LEU A 19 -10.10 -3.58 -5.05
N PHE A 20 -11.37 -3.91 -5.26
CA PHE A 20 -12.46 -3.41 -4.43
C PHE A 20 -12.36 -3.91 -2.98
N ALA A 21 -12.02 -5.17 -2.74
CA ALA A 21 -11.79 -5.67 -1.39
C ALA A 21 -10.66 -4.91 -0.67
N THR A 22 -9.56 -4.64 -1.38
CA THR A 22 -8.43 -3.86 -0.86
C THR A 22 -8.82 -2.39 -0.66
N LEU A 23 -9.59 -1.78 -1.58
CA LEU A 23 -10.11 -0.42 -1.47
C LEU A 23 -10.98 -0.27 -0.23
N PHE A 24 -11.93 -1.17 -0.02
CA PHE A 24 -12.84 -1.12 1.13
C PHE A 24 -12.10 -1.34 2.46
N SER A 25 -11.10 -2.22 2.49
CA SER A 25 -10.18 -2.32 3.64
C SER A 25 -9.46 -0.99 3.90
N ASN A 26 -9.05 -0.27 2.85
CA ASN A 26 -8.41 1.05 2.98
C ASN A 26 -9.38 2.16 3.42
N VAL A 27 -10.67 2.06 3.09
CA VAL A 27 -11.70 2.94 3.68
C VAL A 27 -11.72 2.78 5.20
N PHE A 28 -11.69 1.55 5.70
CA PHE A 28 -11.63 1.30 7.15
C PHE A 28 -10.31 1.81 7.76
N ILE A 29 -9.16 1.43 7.19
CA ILE A 29 -7.84 1.71 7.75
C ILE A 29 -7.55 3.22 7.82
N ASN A 30 -7.90 3.96 6.77
CA ASN A 30 -7.56 5.38 6.64
C ASN A 30 -8.75 6.31 6.92
N GLY A 31 -9.97 5.83 6.73
CA GLY A 31 -11.19 6.63 6.89
C GLY A 31 -11.43 7.11 8.31
N VAL A 32 -11.02 6.33 9.33
CA VAL A 32 -11.14 6.71 10.74
C VAL A 32 -10.38 8.01 11.05
N ALA A 33 -9.30 8.32 10.33
CA ALA A 33 -8.58 9.57 10.50
C ALA A 33 -9.44 10.81 10.17
N PHE A 34 -10.42 10.69 9.29
CA PHE A 34 -11.34 11.77 8.93
C PHE A 34 -12.43 12.01 10.01
N LEU A 35 -12.49 11.16 11.04
CA LEU A 35 -13.38 11.32 12.19
C LEU A 35 -12.72 12.04 13.38
N ILE A 36 -11.45 12.47 13.25
CA ILE A 36 -10.76 13.23 14.31
C ILE A 36 -11.54 14.48 14.71
N PRO A 37 -12.09 15.31 13.80
CA PRO A 37 -12.89 16.48 14.20
C PRO A 37 -14.13 16.09 15.00
N THR A 38 -14.80 15.00 14.64
CA THR A 38 -15.98 14.47 15.37
C THR A 38 -15.58 13.96 16.76
N LEU A 39 -14.45 13.24 16.88
CA LEU A 39 -13.90 12.77 18.14
C LEU A 39 -13.56 13.94 19.08
N HIS A 40 -12.99 15.00 18.52
CA HIS A 40 -12.67 16.21 19.29
C HIS A 40 -13.92 16.96 19.74
N ARG A 41 -14.85 17.23 18.82
CA ARG A 41 -16.06 18.04 19.05
C ARG A 41 -17.08 17.31 19.93
N ASP A 42 -17.41 16.07 19.61
CA ASP A 42 -18.57 15.37 20.19
C ASP A 42 -18.19 14.54 21.43
N PHE A 43 -16.93 14.13 21.55
CA PHE A 43 -16.43 13.35 22.69
C PHE A 43 -15.45 14.14 23.59
N GLY A 44 -15.16 15.40 23.26
CA GLY A 44 -14.28 16.27 24.07
C GLY A 44 -12.84 15.79 24.17
N LEU A 45 -12.38 14.93 23.21
CA LEU A 45 -11.03 14.41 23.24
C LEU A 45 -10.02 15.48 22.80
N ASP A 46 -8.84 15.48 23.43
CA ASP A 46 -7.73 16.20 22.85
C ASP A 46 -7.30 15.61 21.50
N LEU A 47 -6.59 16.41 20.69
CA LEU A 47 -6.19 16.00 19.35
C LEU A 47 -5.21 14.81 19.36
N ALA A 48 -4.42 14.66 20.44
CA ALA A 48 -3.46 13.55 20.56
C ALA A 48 -4.20 12.22 20.76
N LEU A 49 -5.19 12.19 21.65
CA LEU A 49 -6.01 10.99 21.92
C LEU A 49 -6.92 10.66 20.72
N ALA A 50 -7.53 11.66 20.08
CA ALA A 50 -8.31 11.49 18.86
C ALA A 50 -7.44 10.94 17.72
N GLY A 51 -6.21 11.45 17.57
CA GLY A 51 -5.20 10.96 16.65
C GLY A 51 -4.79 9.51 16.95
N LEU A 52 -4.57 9.18 18.21
CA LEU A 52 -4.23 7.82 18.65
C LEU A 52 -5.35 6.83 18.29
N ILE A 53 -6.60 7.13 18.61
CA ILE A 53 -7.76 6.29 18.29
C ILE A 53 -7.85 6.08 16.76
N SER A 54 -7.67 7.15 15.99
CA SER A 54 -7.74 7.09 14.53
C SER A 54 -6.59 6.27 13.90
N ALA A 55 -5.47 6.15 14.61
CA ALA A 55 -4.31 5.35 14.17
C ALA A 55 -4.41 3.86 14.54
N MET A 56 -5.37 3.47 15.40
CA MET A 56 -5.52 2.08 15.87
C MET A 56 -5.61 1.06 14.73
N PRO A 57 -6.35 1.29 13.62
CA PRO A 57 -6.34 0.34 12.51
C PRO A 57 -4.95 0.10 11.93
N LYS A 58 -4.14 1.15 11.78
CA LYS A 58 -2.76 1.03 11.26
C LYS A 58 -1.86 0.27 12.23
N PHE A 59 -1.97 0.54 13.53
CA PHE A 59 -1.23 -0.22 14.54
C PHE A 59 -1.60 -1.69 14.57
N GLY A 60 -2.89 -2.01 14.37
CA GLY A 60 -3.35 -3.40 14.25
C GLY A 60 -2.76 -4.15 13.06
N MET A 61 -2.51 -3.48 11.94
CA MET A 61 -1.93 -4.09 10.75
C MET A 61 -0.50 -4.61 10.99
N VAL A 62 0.32 -3.85 11.72
CA VAL A 62 1.76 -4.13 11.86
C VAL A 62 2.06 -5.58 12.26
N PRO A 63 1.49 -6.13 13.34
CA PRO A 63 1.80 -7.50 13.78
C PRO A 63 1.22 -8.59 12.87
N THR A 64 0.26 -8.27 11.98
CA THR A 64 -0.51 -9.29 11.27
C THR A 64 -0.23 -9.39 9.77
N LEU A 65 0.46 -8.43 9.16
CA LEU A 65 0.79 -8.45 7.74
C LEU A 65 1.58 -9.71 7.32
N ILE A 66 2.61 -10.10 8.08
CA ILE A 66 3.39 -11.31 7.82
C ILE A 66 2.59 -12.59 8.14
N PRO A 67 1.91 -12.72 9.31
CA PRO A 67 0.99 -13.82 9.57
C PRO A 67 -0.06 -14.05 8.49
N TRP A 68 -0.73 -12.99 8.02
CA TRP A 68 -1.68 -13.12 6.90
C TRP A 68 -1.01 -13.59 5.61
N GLY A 69 0.21 -13.13 5.34
CA GLY A 69 1.02 -13.64 4.23
C GLY A 69 1.25 -15.14 4.33
N TYR A 70 1.56 -15.65 5.52
CA TYR A 70 1.72 -17.08 5.78
C TYR A 70 0.42 -17.86 5.58
N VAL A 71 -0.71 -17.31 6.03
CA VAL A 71 -2.03 -17.93 5.83
C VAL A 71 -2.37 -17.98 4.34
N VAL A 72 -2.12 -16.89 3.58
CA VAL A 72 -2.30 -16.87 2.12
C VAL A 72 -1.48 -17.97 1.44
N ASP A 73 -0.22 -18.14 1.85
CA ASP A 73 0.67 -19.15 1.27
C ASP A 73 0.17 -20.59 1.48
N ARG A 74 -0.69 -20.83 2.48
CA ARG A 74 -1.23 -22.15 2.82
C ARG A 74 -2.69 -22.35 2.44
N ALA A 75 -3.54 -21.39 2.78
CA ALA A 75 -4.98 -21.52 2.70
C ALA A 75 -5.60 -20.91 1.43
N GLY A 76 -4.81 -20.14 0.66
CA GLY A 76 -5.28 -19.52 -0.57
C GLY A 76 -5.76 -18.08 -0.42
N GLU A 77 -5.90 -17.42 -1.56
CA GLU A 77 -6.26 -16.02 -1.66
C GLU A 77 -7.75 -15.79 -1.36
N ARG A 78 -8.60 -16.67 -1.85
CA ARG A 78 -10.05 -16.64 -1.62
C ARG A 78 -10.37 -16.67 -0.13
N PHE A 79 -9.80 -17.63 0.60
CA PHE A 79 -10.03 -17.79 2.03
C PHE A 79 -9.61 -16.53 2.79
N VAL A 80 -8.41 -16.02 2.51
CA VAL A 80 -7.86 -14.87 3.22
C VAL A 80 -8.60 -13.58 2.91
N LEU A 81 -9.01 -13.35 1.65
CA LEU A 81 -9.78 -12.16 1.27
C LEU A 81 -11.16 -12.14 1.93
N TRP A 82 -11.93 -13.26 1.85
CA TRP A 82 -13.25 -13.26 2.44
C TRP A 82 -13.22 -13.22 3.96
N LEU A 83 -12.36 -14.02 4.61
CA LEU A 83 -12.28 -14.07 6.07
C LEU A 83 -11.79 -12.73 6.64
N GLY A 84 -10.72 -12.17 6.06
CA GLY A 84 -10.18 -10.88 6.50
C GLY A 84 -11.18 -9.74 6.31
N SER A 85 -11.89 -9.70 5.17
CA SER A 85 -12.96 -8.72 4.95
C SER A 85 -14.13 -8.90 5.92
N ALA A 86 -14.54 -10.14 6.20
CA ALA A 86 -15.61 -10.43 7.15
C ALA A 86 -15.23 -10.02 8.58
N LEU A 87 -14.01 -10.33 9.02
CA LEU A 87 -13.52 -9.92 10.35
C LEU A 87 -13.37 -8.40 10.45
N THR A 88 -12.92 -7.73 9.38
CA THR A 88 -12.86 -6.25 9.33
C THR A 88 -14.25 -5.65 9.44
N ALA A 89 -15.22 -6.20 8.71
CA ALA A 89 -16.62 -5.78 8.77
C ALA A 89 -17.21 -5.97 10.18
N ALA A 90 -16.97 -7.13 10.80
CA ALA A 90 -17.44 -7.43 12.15
C ALA A 90 -16.83 -6.47 13.19
N ALA A 91 -15.53 -6.18 13.11
CA ALA A 91 -14.86 -5.26 14.00
C ALA A 91 -15.36 -3.81 13.82
N ALA A 92 -15.55 -3.37 12.58
CA ALA A 92 -16.11 -2.05 12.26
C ALA A 92 -17.56 -1.92 12.76
N LEU A 93 -18.39 -2.95 12.56
CA LEU A 93 -19.75 -3.01 13.06
C LEU A 93 -19.80 -2.98 14.60
N ALA A 94 -18.96 -3.77 15.26
CA ALA A 94 -18.87 -3.77 16.71
C ALA A 94 -18.43 -2.40 17.25
N ALA A 95 -17.48 -1.73 16.61
CA ALA A 95 -17.05 -0.38 16.95
C ALA A 95 -18.20 0.63 16.75
N ALA A 96 -18.95 0.52 15.65
CA ALA A 96 -20.12 1.36 15.37
C ALA A 96 -21.21 1.22 16.45
N ILE A 97 -21.52 -0.01 16.84
CA ILE A 97 -22.53 -0.33 17.89
C ILE A 97 -22.05 0.14 19.27
N SER A 98 -20.77 -0.07 19.59
CA SER A 98 -20.16 0.33 20.86
C SER A 98 -20.30 1.84 21.09
N ILE A 99 -20.03 2.64 20.08
CA ILE A 99 -20.11 4.10 20.17
C ILE A 99 -21.55 4.62 20.11
N GLY A 100 -22.43 3.94 19.36
CA GLY A 100 -23.83 4.35 19.16
C GLY A 100 -24.74 4.09 20.36
N LYS A 101 -24.40 3.19 21.28
CA LYS A 101 -25.22 2.82 22.46
C LYS A 101 -24.94 3.66 23.72
N GLY A 102 -24.24 4.79 23.59
CA GLY A 102 -23.90 5.64 24.73
C GLY A 102 -22.87 5.05 25.70
N SER A 103 -22.36 3.86 25.41
CA SER A 103 -21.20 3.28 26.08
C SER A 103 -19.94 3.91 25.47
N HIS A 104 -19.56 5.09 25.97
CA HIS A 104 -18.42 5.86 25.49
C HIS A 104 -17.06 5.26 25.91
N SER A 105 -16.93 3.93 25.90
CA SER A 105 -15.63 3.30 26.15
C SER A 105 -14.73 3.46 24.93
N LEU A 106 -13.96 4.53 24.94
CA LEU A 106 -12.94 4.81 23.91
C LEU A 106 -11.89 3.71 23.83
N VAL A 107 -11.58 3.06 24.96
CA VAL A 107 -10.67 1.90 25.01
C VAL A 107 -11.27 0.73 24.24
N LEU A 108 -12.56 0.43 24.40
CA LEU A 108 -13.22 -0.62 23.65
C LEU A 108 -13.26 -0.29 22.15
N THR A 109 -13.65 0.94 21.80
CA THR A 109 -13.66 1.38 20.39
C THR A 109 -12.27 1.31 19.76
N GLY A 110 -11.24 1.84 20.42
CA GLY A 110 -9.86 1.75 19.97
C GLY A 110 -9.38 0.30 19.81
N GLY A 111 -9.72 -0.58 20.76
CA GLY A 111 -9.43 -2.00 20.69
C GLY A 111 -10.11 -2.69 19.51
N LEU A 112 -11.37 -2.39 19.24
CA LEU A 112 -12.12 -2.92 18.09
C LEU A 112 -11.55 -2.41 16.76
N LEU A 113 -11.16 -1.13 16.68
CA LEU A 113 -10.48 -0.56 15.53
C LEU A 113 -9.12 -1.22 15.28
N PHE A 114 -8.36 -1.51 16.34
CA PHE A 114 -7.10 -2.23 16.28
C PHE A 114 -7.31 -3.67 15.73
N LEU A 115 -8.28 -4.41 16.28
CA LEU A 115 -8.63 -5.76 15.81
C LEU A 115 -9.09 -5.75 14.34
N GLY A 116 -9.88 -4.74 13.95
CA GLY A 116 -10.28 -4.55 12.57
C GLY A 116 -9.08 -4.29 11.66
N GLY A 117 -8.08 -3.54 12.12
CA GLY A 117 -6.81 -3.33 11.42
C GLY A 117 -6.01 -4.61 11.25
N MET A 118 -5.96 -5.45 12.30
CA MET A 118 -5.35 -6.79 12.21
C MET A 118 -5.98 -7.63 11.09
N ALA A 119 -7.29 -7.57 10.95
CA ALA A 119 -8.02 -8.31 9.93
C ALA A 119 -7.83 -7.68 8.53
N ALA A 120 -7.90 -6.36 8.42
CA ALA A 120 -7.77 -5.62 7.16
C ALA A 120 -6.41 -5.81 6.47
N ALA A 121 -5.36 -6.12 7.25
CA ALA A 121 -4.03 -6.44 6.73
C ALA A 121 -4.02 -7.61 5.73
N SER A 122 -4.99 -8.53 5.82
CA SER A 122 -5.16 -9.69 4.95
C SER A 122 -5.23 -9.34 3.47
N SER A 123 -5.92 -8.24 3.14
CA SER A 123 -6.15 -7.80 1.76
C SER A 123 -4.86 -7.46 1.02
N ASN A 124 -3.83 -6.98 1.72
CA ASN A 124 -2.58 -6.53 1.11
C ASN A 124 -1.78 -7.70 0.48
N SER A 125 -1.57 -8.78 1.24
CA SER A 125 -0.82 -9.95 0.76
C SER A 125 -1.63 -10.78 -0.25
N ALA A 126 -2.92 -11.01 0.03
CA ALA A 126 -3.77 -11.85 -0.80
C ALA A 126 -4.03 -11.24 -2.18
N SER A 127 -4.36 -9.94 -2.26
CA SER A 127 -4.61 -9.26 -3.53
C SER A 127 -3.37 -9.17 -4.42
N GLY A 128 -2.19 -8.92 -3.83
CA GLY A 128 -0.92 -8.88 -4.58
C GLY A 128 -0.56 -10.24 -5.16
N ARG A 129 -0.76 -11.30 -4.38
CA ARG A 129 -0.48 -12.67 -4.81
C ARG A 129 -1.44 -13.16 -5.89
N LEU A 130 -2.72 -12.78 -5.82
CA LEU A 130 -3.72 -13.07 -6.86
C LEU A 130 -3.29 -12.50 -8.22
N VAL A 131 -2.70 -11.28 -8.24
CA VAL A 131 -2.14 -10.69 -9.46
C VAL A 131 -1.05 -11.57 -10.05
N VAL A 132 -0.03 -11.92 -9.26
CA VAL A 132 1.11 -12.69 -9.77
C VAL A 132 0.69 -14.11 -10.19
N GLY A 133 -0.29 -14.69 -9.52
CA GLY A 133 -0.77 -16.03 -9.82
C GLY A 133 -1.63 -16.15 -11.08
N TRP A 134 -2.41 -15.11 -11.44
CA TRP A 134 -3.31 -15.15 -12.60
C TRP A 134 -2.80 -14.42 -13.83
N PHE A 135 -1.93 -13.41 -13.68
CA PHE A 135 -1.45 -12.61 -14.80
C PHE A 135 -0.13 -13.14 -15.35
N PRO A 136 0.01 -13.22 -16.69
CA PRO A 136 1.26 -13.56 -17.31
C PRO A 136 2.31 -12.47 -17.03
N ALA A 137 3.59 -12.81 -17.09
CA ALA A 137 4.69 -11.92 -16.71
C ALA A 137 4.63 -10.54 -17.39
N GLU A 138 4.19 -10.51 -18.66
CA GLU A 138 4.09 -9.32 -19.51
C GLU A 138 2.97 -8.36 -19.11
N GLN A 139 2.08 -8.76 -18.19
CA GLN A 139 0.94 -7.97 -17.71
C GLN A 139 0.93 -7.77 -16.20
N ARG A 140 1.85 -8.38 -15.46
CA ARG A 140 1.88 -8.31 -13.98
C ARG A 140 2.15 -6.91 -13.46
N GLY A 141 3.03 -6.17 -14.12
CA GLY A 141 3.34 -4.79 -13.75
C GLY A 141 2.11 -3.88 -13.89
N LEU A 142 1.40 -3.98 -15.02
CA LEU A 142 0.16 -3.25 -15.24
C LEU A 142 -0.91 -3.63 -14.20
N ALA A 143 -1.14 -4.92 -14.00
CA ALA A 143 -2.14 -5.41 -13.06
C ALA A 143 -1.81 -5.01 -11.61
N MET A 144 -0.53 -5.06 -11.21
CA MET A 144 -0.08 -4.61 -9.89
C MET A 144 -0.21 -3.09 -9.74
N GLY A 145 0.12 -2.32 -10.78
CA GLY A 145 -0.08 -0.87 -10.80
C GLY A 145 -1.55 -0.50 -10.57
N ILE A 146 -2.48 -1.17 -11.27
CA ILE A 146 -3.92 -1.00 -11.06
C ILE A 146 -4.31 -1.39 -9.62
N ARG A 147 -3.85 -2.54 -9.14
CA ARG A 147 -4.12 -2.99 -7.75
C ARG A 147 -3.68 -1.94 -6.72
N GLN A 148 -2.55 -1.29 -6.94
CA GLN A 148 -2.00 -0.28 -6.02
C GLN A 148 -2.81 1.02 -5.98
N THR A 149 -3.75 1.24 -6.90
CA THR A 149 -4.69 2.37 -6.83
C THR A 149 -5.75 2.19 -5.73
N ALA A 150 -5.92 0.99 -5.20
CA ALA A 150 -6.88 0.71 -4.12
C ALA A 150 -6.67 1.59 -2.88
N GLN A 151 -5.42 1.90 -2.54
CA GLN A 151 -5.12 2.73 -1.38
C GLN A 151 -5.58 4.19 -1.54
N PRO A 152 -5.14 4.96 -2.56
CA PRO A 152 -5.59 6.33 -2.73
C PRO A 152 -7.10 6.43 -2.98
N LEU A 153 -7.70 5.47 -3.69
CA LEU A 153 -9.15 5.44 -3.90
C LEU A 153 -9.91 5.17 -2.60
N GLY A 154 -9.42 4.27 -1.75
CA GLY A 154 -10.01 3.99 -0.45
C GLY A 154 -9.91 5.17 0.52
N VAL A 155 -8.76 5.87 0.52
CA VAL A 155 -8.59 7.12 1.27
C VAL A 155 -9.59 8.18 0.78
N GLY A 156 -9.68 8.40 -0.54
CA GLY A 156 -10.61 9.38 -1.12
C GLY A 156 -12.08 9.07 -0.82
N LEU A 157 -12.48 7.81 -0.93
CA LEU A 157 -13.85 7.38 -0.60
C LEU A 157 -14.16 7.56 0.88
N GLY A 158 -13.21 7.23 1.77
CA GLY A 158 -13.34 7.45 3.21
C GLY A 158 -13.48 8.94 3.55
N ALA A 159 -12.64 9.79 2.94
CA ALA A 159 -12.68 11.25 3.11
C ALA A 159 -14.01 11.86 2.64
N LEU A 160 -14.56 11.33 1.55
CA LEU A 160 -15.83 11.84 0.99
C LEU A 160 -17.05 11.45 1.83
N VAL A 161 -17.10 10.21 2.33
CA VAL A 161 -18.33 9.65 2.90
C VAL A 161 -18.38 9.73 4.42
N MET A 162 -17.26 9.40 5.10
CA MET A 162 -17.27 9.21 6.54
C MET A 162 -17.53 10.51 7.35
N PRO A 163 -16.94 11.68 7.01
CA PRO A 163 -17.25 12.91 7.73
C PRO A 163 -18.73 13.33 7.58
N GLN A 164 -19.30 13.17 6.39
CA GLN A 164 -20.70 13.53 6.14
C GLN A 164 -21.66 12.66 6.93
N LEU A 165 -21.38 11.36 7.04
CA LEU A 165 -22.16 10.45 7.87
C LEU A 165 -22.00 10.77 9.37
N ALA A 166 -20.79 11.14 9.79
CA ALA A 166 -20.51 11.52 11.16
C ALA A 166 -21.28 12.80 11.55
N ASP A 167 -21.27 13.81 10.70
CA ASP A 167 -21.96 15.08 10.94
C ASP A 167 -23.49 14.94 10.92
N SER A 168 -24.05 14.10 10.05
CA SER A 168 -25.50 13.93 9.90
C SER A 168 -26.13 12.90 10.84
N HIS A 169 -25.40 11.83 11.16
CA HIS A 169 -25.95 10.66 11.89
C HIS A 169 -25.04 10.17 13.03
N GLY A 170 -23.94 10.89 13.29
CA GLY A 170 -22.98 10.58 14.34
C GLY A 170 -21.93 9.54 13.95
N MET A 171 -20.93 9.38 14.82
CA MET A 171 -19.75 8.54 14.57
C MET A 171 -20.09 7.05 14.36
N GLY A 172 -21.13 6.54 15.03
CA GLY A 172 -21.59 5.16 14.81
C GLY A 172 -22.01 4.92 13.37
N ALA A 173 -22.78 5.83 12.77
CA ALA A 173 -23.19 5.74 11.36
C ALA A 173 -21.99 5.84 10.39
N ALA A 174 -21.00 6.68 10.70
CA ALA A 174 -19.79 6.77 9.90
C ALA A 174 -19.01 5.43 9.88
N LEU A 175 -18.94 4.71 11.00
CA LEU A 175 -18.30 3.39 11.09
C LEU A 175 -19.13 2.26 10.47
N MET A 176 -20.45 2.43 10.35
CA MET A 176 -21.31 1.47 9.61
C MET A 176 -20.96 1.41 8.13
N PHE A 177 -20.44 2.50 7.55
CA PHE A 177 -20.08 2.53 6.14
C PHE A 177 -18.94 1.55 5.82
N PRO A 178 -17.74 1.61 6.44
CA PRO A 178 -16.70 0.60 6.21
C PRO A 178 -17.16 -0.81 6.61
N ALA A 179 -18.02 -0.97 7.63
CA ALA A 179 -18.59 -2.27 7.97
C ALA A 179 -19.39 -2.86 6.81
N ALA A 180 -20.29 -2.07 6.21
CA ALA A 180 -21.14 -2.51 5.10
C ALA A 180 -20.32 -2.87 3.83
N VAL A 181 -19.37 -2.00 3.44
CA VAL A 181 -18.57 -2.25 2.22
C VAL A 181 -17.59 -3.41 2.41
N CYS A 182 -17.02 -3.60 3.60
CA CYS A 182 -16.20 -4.78 3.90
C CYS A 182 -17.03 -6.08 3.98
N ALA A 183 -18.27 -6.02 4.49
CA ALA A 183 -19.18 -7.16 4.46
C ALA A 183 -19.54 -7.55 3.01
N LEU A 184 -19.82 -6.55 2.16
CA LEU A 184 -20.04 -6.80 0.73
C LEU A 184 -18.80 -7.43 0.09
N ALA A 185 -17.60 -6.91 0.39
CA ALA A 185 -16.35 -7.49 -0.11
C ALA A 185 -16.18 -8.95 0.34
N ALA A 186 -16.50 -9.27 1.59
CA ALA A 186 -16.43 -10.63 2.12
C ALA A 186 -17.32 -11.59 1.31
N VAL A 187 -18.58 -11.21 1.07
CA VAL A 187 -19.53 -12.02 0.29
C VAL A 187 -19.02 -12.20 -1.15
N VAL A 188 -18.64 -11.11 -1.82
CA VAL A 188 -18.16 -11.16 -3.21
C VAL A 188 -16.88 -12.00 -3.30
N CYS A 189 -15.94 -11.85 -2.37
CA CYS A 189 -14.71 -12.66 -2.35
C CYS A 189 -15.03 -14.14 -2.10
N ALA A 190 -15.95 -14.45 -1.19
CA ALA A 190 -16.35 -15.83 -0.91
C ALA A 190 -16.96 -16.54 -2.13
N VAL A 191 -17.72 -15.83 -2.95
CA VAL A 191 -18.44 -16.40 -4.09
C VAL A 191 -17.61 -16.38 -5.37
N ALA A 192 -16.92 -15.27 -5.66
CA ALA A 192 -16.38 -14.99 -6.99
C ALA A 192 -14.86 -15.14 -7.11
N VAL A 193 -14.10 -15.09 -6.01
CA VAL A 193 -12.64 -15.25 -6.07
C VAL A 193 -12.31 -16.73 -6.30
N ILE A 194 -11.36 -16.96 -7.20
CA ILE A 194 -10.79 -18.26 -7.51
C ILE A 194 -9.30 -18.18 -7.25
N ASP A 195 -8.81 -19.14 -6.49
CA ASP A 195 -7.38 -19.23 -6.20
C ASP A 195 -6.58 -19.53 -7.46
N PRO A 196 -5.42 -18.89 -7.66
CA PRO A 196 -4.53 -19.23 -8.76
C PRO A 196 -4.05 -20.69 -8.62
N PRO A 197 -3.82 -21.35 -9.76
CA PRO A 197 -3.30 -22.71 -9.74
C PRO A 197 -1.93 -22.76 -9.09
N ARG A 198 -1.76 -23.76 -8.22
CA ARG A 198 -0.49 -24.06 -7.57
C ARG A 198 -0.23 -25.56 -7.67
N PRO A 199 1.02 -25.96 -7.88
CA PRO A 199 1.36 -27.36 -7.71
C PRO A 199 1.05 -27.76 -6.25
N PRO A 200 0.57 -29.01 -6.01
CA PRO A 200 0.42 -29.53 -4.66
C PRO A 200 1.77 -29.43 -3.93
N ARG A 201 1.77 -28.99 -2.68
CA ARG A 201 3.00 -28.79 -1.92
C ARG A 201 3.87 -30.07 -1.80
N ALA A 202 3.22 -31.24 -1.83
CA ALA A 202 3.89 -32.54 -1.83
C ALA A 202 4.63 -32.86 -3.13
N GLU A 203 4.20 -32.27 -4.25
CA GLU A 203 4.78 -32.46 -5.58
C GLU A 203 5.68 -31.29 -6.00
N ALA A 204 5.78 -30.26 -5.16
CA ALA A 204 6.58 -29.08 -5.45
C ALA A 204 8.09 -29.40 -5.34
N PRO A 205 8.90 -28.90 -6.28
CA PRO A 205 10.35 -29.00 -6.19
C PRO A 205 10.87 -28.45 -4.85
N PRO A 206 11.89 -29.07 -4.21
CA PRO A 206 12.46 -28.59 -2.96
C PRO A 206 12.90 -27.12 -3.00
N GLU A 207 13.35 -26.65 -4.16
CA GLU A 207 13.76 -25.25 -4.43
C GLU A 207 12.61 -24.26 -4.26
N ASP A 208 11.40 -24.61 -4.71
CA ASP A 208 10.21 -23.75 -4.56
C ASP A 208 9.71 -23.68 -3.09
N LEU A 209 10.01 -24.71 -2.31
CA LEU A 209 9.67 -24.78 -0.90
C LEU A 209 10.74 -24.13 -0.01
N ALA A 210 11.97 -24.00 -0.52
CA ALA A 210 13.10 -23.42 0.20
C ALA A 210 12.81 -21.96 0.60
N ASN A 211 13.46 -21.53 1.69
CA ASN A 211 13.34 -20.14 2.13
C ASN A 211 14.16 -19.21 1.20
N PRO A 212 13.52 -18.35 0.39
CA PRO A 212 14.22 -17.52 -0.59
C PRO A 212 15.12 -16.45 0.06
N TYR A 213 14.96 -16.22 1.35
CA TYR A 213 15.80 -15.29 2.12
C TYR A 213 17.14 -15.87 2.59
N ARG A 214 17.31 -17.19 2.53
CA ARG A 214 18.55 -17.86 3.01
C ARG A 214 19.60 -18.02 1.91
N GLY A 215 19.19 -18.13 0.66
CA GLY A 215 20.11 -18.38 -0.48
C GLY A 215 20.56 -17.12 -1.22
N SER A 216 19.87 -15.99 -1.04
CA SER A 216 20.14 -14.77 -1.79
C SER A 216 19.77 -13.52 -1.00
N GLN A 217 20.55 -12.45 -1.16
CA GLN A 217 20.26 -11.14 -0.56
C GLN A 217 19.31 -10.30 -1.41
N ILE A 218 18.83 -10.79 -2.56
CA ILE A 218 18.05 -9.99 -3.51
C ILE A 218 16.76 -9.48 -2.88
N LEU A 219 15.99 -10.33 -2.20
CA LEU A 219 14.75 -9.91 -1.53
C LEU A 219 15.02 -8.87 -0.43
N TRP A 220 16.07 -9.06 0.38
CA TRP A 220 16.47 -8.09 1.40
C TRP A 220 16.85 -6.75 0.80
N ARG A 221 17.57 -6.74 -0.32
CA ARG A 221 17.93 -5.52 -1.05
C ARG A 221 16.69 -4.82 -1.62
N ILE A 222 15.72 -5.56 -2.19
CA ILE A 222 14.47 -4.96 -2.70
C ILE A 222 13.65 -4.38 -1.55
N HIS A 223 13.55 -5.05 -0.41
CA HIS A 223 12.89 -4.49 0.78
C HIS A 223 13.59 -3.22 1.26
N ALA A 224 14.91 -3.21 1.34
CA ALA A 224 15.68 -2.02 1.72
C ALA A 224 15.46 -0.85 0.74
N VAL A 225 15.50 -1.12 -0.57
CA VAL A 225 15.19 -0.12 -1.61
C VAL A 225 13.79 0.46 -1.39
N SER A 226 12.79 -0.39 -1.18
CA SER A 226 11.41 0.07 -0.94
C SER A 226 11.24 0.89 0.33
N VAL A 227 11.96 0.51 1.41
CA VAL A 227 11.99 1.28 2.67
C VAL A 227 12.58 2.67 2.45
N LEU A 228 13.64 2.77 1.64
CA LEU A 228 14.25 4.06 1.32
C LEU A 228 13.35 4.90 0.41
N LEU A 229 12.69 4.30 -0.59
CA LEU A 229 11.85 5.01 -1.54
C LEU A 229 10.50 5.46 -0.95
N VAL A 230 10.01 4.80 0.11
CA VAL A 230 8.77 5.23 0.76
C VAL A 230 8.94 6.50 1.60
N VAL A 231 10.18 6.89 1.98
CA VAL A 231 10.44 8.10 2.77
C VAL A 231 10.02 9.37 2.03
N PRO A 232 10.46 9.66 0.79
CA PRO A 232 10.01 10.84 0.06
C PRO A 232 8.51 10.83 -0.21
N GLN A 233 7.92 9.67 -0.48
CA GLN A 233 6.46 9.54 -0.59
C GLN A 233 5.75 9.96 0.71
N ALA A 234 6.21 9.46 1.86
CA ALA A 234 5.62 9.76 3.15
C ALA A 234 5.78 11.24 3.54
N LEU A 235 6.95 11.84 3.25
CA LEU A 235 7.20 13.26 3.46
C LEU A 235 6.24 14.13 2.65
N VAL A 236 6.16 13.89 1.34
CA VAL A 236 5.28 14.64 0.45
C VAL A 236 3.80 14.46 0.86
N TRP A 237 3.36 13.24 1.14
CA TRP A 237 1.97 12.99 1.54
C TRP A 237 1.58 13.67 2.85
N THR A 238 2.52 13.76 3.79
CA THR A 238 2.22 14.33 5.10
C THR A 238 2.29 15.85 5.09
N PHE A 239 3.29 16.42 4.43
CA PHE A 239 3.60 17.84 4.59
C PHE A 239 3.25 18.72 3.39
N ALA A 240 2.89 18.17 2.22
CA ALA A 240 2.56 18.99 1.06
C ALA A 240 1.45 20.00 1.32
N LEU A 241 0.35 19.57 2.01
CA LEU A 241 -0.76 20.45 2.35
C LEU A 241 -0.29 21.58 3.28
N VAL A 242 0.43 21.24 4.34
CA VAL A 242 0.91 22.19 5.35
C VAL A 242 1.90 23.18 4.70
N TRP A 243 2.83 22.66 3.91
CA TRP A 243 3.81 23.47 3.18
C TRP A 243 3.15 24.50 2.24
N MET A 244 2.14 24.08 1.46
CA MET A 244 1.41 25.02 0.60
C MET A 244 0.69 26.12 1.39
N MET A 245 0.17 25.78 2.57
CA MET A 245 -0.54 26.74 3.40
C MET A 245 0.42 27.68 4.15
N SER A 246 1.50 27.14 4.76
CA SER A 246 2.42 27.91 5.58
C SER A 246 3.42 28.76 4.77
N GLU A 247 3.98 28.19 3.71
CA GLU A 247 5.04 28.84 2.93
C GLU A 247 4.50 29.63 1.73
N HIS A 248 3.43 29.12 1.08
CA HIS A 248 2.89 29.75 -0.14
C HIS A 248 1.55 30.43 0.07
N GLY A 249 1.00 30.47 1.29
CA GLY A 249 -0.22 31.20 1.62
C GLY A 249 -1.49 30.66 0.95
N TRP A 250 -1.50 29.39 0.52
CA TRP A 250 -2.67 28.79 -0.11
C TRP A 250 -3.81 28.59 0.88
N SER A 251 -5.05 28.74 0.41
CA SER A 251 -6.20 28.37 1.23
C SER A 251 -6.25 26.85 1.45
N PRO A 252 -6.81 26.38 2.59
CA PRO A 252 -6.98 24.95 2.83
C PRO A 252 -7.74 24.24 1.70
N ALA A 253 -8.71 24.91 1.10
CA ALA A 253 -9.51 24.37 0.00
C ALA A 253 -8.66 24.17 -1.27
N SER A 254 -7.89 25.18 -1.70
CA SER A 254 -7.05 25.07 -2.90
C SER A 254 -5.92 24.06 -2.72
N ALA A 255 -5.29 24.04 -1.55
CA ALA A 255 -4.26 23.06 -1.22
C ALA A 255 -4.83 21.62 -1.19
N GLY A 256 -6.02 21.43 -0.62
CA GLY A 256 -6.73 20.14 -0.61
C GLY A 256 -7.09 19.63 -2.01
N VAL A 257 -7.53 20.53 -2.91
CA VAL A 257 -7.77 20.18 -4.33
C VAL A 257 -6.47 19.72 -4.99
N LEU A 258 -5.36 20.43 -4.80
CA LEU A 258 -4.08 20.04 -5.40
C LEU A 258 -3.61 18.67 -4.86
N VAL A 259 -3.70 18.44 -3.56
CA VAL A 259 -3.37 17.12 -2.97
C VAL A 259 -4.23 16.02 -3.60
N THR A 260 -5.53 16.26 -3.79
CA THR A 260 -6.41 15.29 -4.45
C THR A 260 -5.97 15.01 -5.90
N VAL A 261 -5.65 16.05 -6.67
CA VAL A 261 -5.13 15.90 -8.03
C VAL A 261 -3.82 15.08 -8.03
N THR A 262 -2.89 15.36 -7.11
CA THR A 262 -1.64 14.59 -7.02
C THR A 262 -1.86 13.12 -6.68
N GLN A 263 -2.87 12.78 -5.87
CA GLN A 263 -3.24 11.38 -5.60
C GLN A 263 -3.74 10.66 -6.87
N ILE A 264 -4.57 11.34 -7.67
CA ILE A 264 -5.06 10.80 -8.95
C ILE A 264 -3.90 10.60 -9.93
N LEU A 265 -3.05 11.62 -10.09
CA LEU A 265 -1.86 11.54 -10.96
C LEU A 265 -0.88 10.46 -10.48
N GLY A 266 -0.69 10.32 -9.17
CA GLY A 266 0.13 9.26 -8.57
C GLY A 266 -0.43 7.87 -8.84
N ALA A 267 -1.76 7.69 -8.80
CA ALA A 267 -2.40 6.43 -9.18
C ALA A 267 -2.15 6.09 -10.67
N LEU A 268 -2.28 7.08 -11.57
CA LEU A 268 -1.95 6.93 -12.98
C LEU A 268 -0.46 6.64 -13.20
N GLY A 269 0.42 7.29 -12.43
CA GLY A 269 1.87 7.04 -12.43
C GLY A 269 2.23 5.59 -12.10
N ARG A 270 1.59 5.00 -11.10
CA ARG A 270 1.76 3.57 -10.75
C ARG A 270 1.36 2.63 -11.89
N ILE A 271 0.23 2.92 -12.56
CA ILE A 271 -0.25 2.15 -13.72
C ILE A 271 0.73 2.29 -14.89
N ALA A 272 1.16 3.53 -15.18
CA ALA A 272 2.10 3.81 -16.26
C ALA A 272 3.47 3.14 -16.02
N ALA A 273 4.00 3.22 -14.80
CA ALA A 273 5.25 2.55 -14.42
C ALA A 273 5.14 1.03 -14.55
N GLY A 274 4.03 0.44 -14.11
CA GLY A 274 3.76 -1.00 -14.27
C GLY A 274 3.77 -1.43 -15.73
N ARG A 275 3.05 -0.70 -16.60
CA ARG A 275 3.03 -0.97 -18.05
C ARG A 275 4.39 -0.76 -18.71
N TRP A 276 5.13 0.26 -18.28
CA TRP A 276 6.48 0.51 -18.77
C TRP A 276 7.42 -0.65 -18.41
N SER A 277 7.37 -1.13 -17.17
CA SER A 277 8.12 -2.30 -16.72
C SER A 277 7.80 -3.56 -17.53
N ASP A 278 6.51 -3.79 -17.83
CA ASP A 278 6.06 -4.92 -18.65
C ASP A 278 6.65 -4.84 -20.08
N LYS A 279 6.62 -3.64 -20.70
CA LYS A 279 7.21 -3.42 -22.03
C LYS A 279 8.72 -3.59 -22.06
N MET A 280 9.41 -3.25 -20.97
CA MET A 280 10.87 -3.43 -20.84
C MET A 280 11.26 -4.88 -20.53
N GLY A 281 10.32 -5.74 -20.13
CA GLY A 281 10.61 -7.08 -19.64
C GLY A 281 11.52 -7.10 -18.41
N ALA A 282 11.52 -6.02 -17.62
CA ALA A 282 12.40 -5.82 -16.46
C ALA A 282 11.64 -5.18 -15.30
N ARG A 283 11.95 -5.57 -14.07
CA ARG A 283 11.34 -5.00 -12.84
C ARG A 283 12.28 -4.03 -12.13
N LEU A 284 13.53 -4.39 -12.02
CA LEU A 284 14.51 -3.70 -11.17
C LEU A 284 15.12 -2.47 -11.85
N ARG A 285 15.36 -2.53 -13.16
CA ARG A 285 15.89 -1.38 -13.93
C ARG A 285 14.94 -0.16 -13.87
N PRO A 286 13.61 -0.29 -14.09
CA PRO A 286 12.68 0.81 -13.87
C PRO A 286 12.72 1.36 -12.44
N ILE A 287 12.81 0.51 -11.41
CA ILE A 287 12.93 0.96 -10.01
C ILE A 287 14.18 1.85 -9.84
N ARG A 288 15.33 1.46 -10.42
CA ARG A 288 16.55 2.28 -10.36
C ARG A 288 16.38 3.65 -11.01
N ILE A 289 15.69 3.70 -12.16
CA ILE A 289 15.43 4.96 -12.87
C ILE A 289 14.47 5.85 -12.05
N ILE A 290 13.42 5.26 -11.47
CA ILE A 290 12.48 5.97 -10.60
C ILE A 290 13.19 6.48 -9.34
N ALA A 291 14.10 5.71 -8.74
CA ALA A 291 14.89 6.16 -7.60
C ALA A 291 15.75 7.39 -7.95
N ALA A 292 16.41 7.39 -9.12
CA ALA A 292 17.16 8.55 -9.58
C ALA A 292 16.25 9.76 -9.85
N ALA A 293 15.09 9.53 -10.47
CA ALA A 293 14.11 10.59 -10.71
C ALA A 293 13.52 11.14 -9.39
N ALA A 294 13.28 10.28 -8.39
CA ALA A 294 12.83 10.69 -7.06
C ALA A 294 13.88 11.56 -6.35
N ALA A 295 15.16 11.15 -6.38
CA ALA A 295 16.26 11.94 -5.84
C ALA A 295 16.34 13.32 -6.52
N ALA A 296 16.31 13.33 -7.85
CA ALA A 296 16.36 14.57 -8.63
C ALA A 296 15.15 15.48 -8.34
N SER A 297 13.94 14.92 -8.26
CA SER A 297 12.73 15.70 -7.97
C SER A 297 12.75 16.29 -6.56
N MET A 298 13.26 15.56 -5.55
CA MET A 298 13.38 16.07 -4.20
C MET A 298 14.47 17.17 -4.06
N LEU A 299 15.61 17.02 -4.76
CA LEU A 299 16.63 18.08 -4.83
C LEU A 299 16.13 19.32 -5.56
N LEU A 300 15.39 19.12 -6.65
CA LEU A 300 14.80 20.22 -7.39
C LEU A 300 13.73 20.94 -6.57
N LEU A 301 12.92 20.20 -5.80
CA LEU A 301 11.94 20.76 -4.88
C LEU A 301 12.64 21.58 -3.78
N ALA A 302 13.71 21.05 -3.20
CA ALA A 302 14.52 21.78 -2.22
C ALA A 302 15.11 23.07 -2.80
N PHE A 303 15.64 23.01 -4.01
CA PHE A 303 16.23 24.18 -4.68
C PHE A 303 15.18 25.23 -5.05
N THR A 304 14.07 24.83 -5.65
CA THR A 304 12.98 25.75 -6.05
C THR A 304 12.32 26.41 -4.85
N ASP A 305 12.16 25.66 -3.75
CA ASP A 305 11.64 26.18 -2.49
C ASP A 305 12.62 27.17 -1.84
N LEU A 306 13.92 26.86 -1.83
CA LEU A 306 14.97 27.73 -1.29
C LEU A 306 15.03 29.11 -1.95
N ILE A 307 14.71 29.21 -3.24
CA ILE A 307 14.73 30.46 -4.02
C ILE A 307 13.33 31.07 -4.20
N ASP A 308 12.33 30.63 -3.44
CA ASP A 308 10.93 31.07 -3.54
C ASP A 308 10.36 31.06 -4.97
N SER A 309 10.71 30.04 -5.74
CA SER A 309 10.33 29.92 -7.15
C SER A 309 8.87 29.53 -7.31
N ALA A 310 8.16 30.18 -8.23
CA ALA A 310 6.80 29.80 -8.62
C ALA A 310 6.71 28.36 -9.19
N TRP A 311 7.84 27.77 -9.60
CA TRP A 311 7.90 26.39 -10.09
C TRP A 311 7.84 25.32 -8.97
N SER A 312 7.99 25.69 -7.69
CA SER A 312 7.97 24.77 -6.56
C SER A 312 6.73 23.89 -6.54
N ILE A 313 5.56 24.45 -6.88
CA ILE A 313 4.29 23.70 -6.95
C ILE A 313 4.32 22.66 -8.08
N ALA A 314 4.81 23.02 -9.26
CA ALA A 314 4.91 22.07 -10.38
C ALA A 314 5.90 20.94 -10.06
N VAL A 315 7.01 21.25 -9.40
CA VAL A 315 7.98 20.24 -8.94
C VAL A 315 7.38 19.35 -7.86
N LEU A 316 6.59 19.89 -6.92
CA LEU A 316 5.85 19.10 -5.92
C LEU A 316 4.91 18.08 -6.59
N ILE A 317 4.16 18.51 -7.62
CA ILE A 317 3.30 17.61 -8.38
C ILE A 317 4.11 16.48 -9.01
N ALA A 318 5.21 16.81 -9.67
CA ALA A 318 6.11 15.82 -10.28
C ALA A 318 6.68 14.85 -9.23
N ALA A 319 7.20 15.38 -8.10
CA ALA A 319 7.70 14.59 -6.99
C ALA A 319 6.62 13.66 -6.42
N SER A 320 5.38 14.14 -6.26
CA SER A 320 4.24 13.35 -5.77
C SER A 320 3.94 12.13 -6.67
N VAL A 321 4.10 12.28 -7.98
CA VAL A 321 3.89 11.18 -8.95
C VAL A 321 5.07 10.22 -8.96
N VAL A 322 6.28 10.74 -9.01
CA VAL A 322 7.50 9.94 -9.14
C VAL A 322 7.72 9.08 -7.90
N THR A 323 7.55 9.65 -6.70
CA THR A 323 7.84 8.96 -5.42
C THR A 323 6.88 7.81 -5.09
N VAL A 324 5.78 7.67 -5.81
CA VAL A 324 4.83 6.55 -5.63
C VAL A 324 4.92 5.50 -6.74
N SER A 325 5.66 5.78 -7.81
CA SER A 325 5.62 5.00 -9.05
C SER A 325 6.34 3.65 -8.94
N ASP A 326 7.29 3.48 -8.01
CA ASP A 326 8.02 2.23 -7.79
C ASP A 326 7.20 1.16 -7.06
N ASN A 327 6.18 1.54 -6.30
CA ASN A 327 5.46 0.63 -5.42
C ASN A 327 4.97 -0.64 -6.13
N GLY A 328 4.27 -0.49 -7.25
CA GLY A 328 3.77 -1.64 -8.02
C GLY A 328 4.89 -2.57 -8.52
N LEU A 329 6.02 -1.99 -8.90
CA LEU A 329 7.18 -2.72 -9.43
C LEU A 329 7.86 -3.54 -8.34
N ALA A 330 8.09 -2.96 -7.17
CA ALA A 330 8.71 -3.62 -6.04
C ALA A 330 7.85 -4.80 -5.55
N PHE A 331 6.52 -4.60 -5.42
CA PHE A 331 5.60 -5.67 -5.04
C PHE A 331 5.57 -6.80 -6.09
N THR A 332 5.61 -6.47 -7.38
CA THR A 332 5.68 -7.48 -8.45
C THR A 332 6.99 -8.27 -8.36
N ALA A 333 8.14 -7.58 -8.28
CA ALA A 333 9.44 -8.22 -8.20
C ALA A 333 9.56 -9.15 -6.99
N ILE A 334 9.11 -8.70 -5.81
CA ILE A 334 9.13 -9.51 -4.59
C ILE A 334 8.27 -10.77 -4.75
N ALA A 335 7.06 -10.64 -5.28
CA ALA A 335 6.17 -11.78 -5.44
C ALA A 335 6.67 -12.79 -6.49
N GLU A 336 7.28 -12.30 -7.58
CA GLU A 336 7.88 -13.13 -8.64
C GLU A 336 9.11 -13.90 -8.11
N ILE A 337 10.00 -13.23 -7.39
CA ILE A 337 11.24 -13.83 -6.86
C ILE A 337 10.95 -14.78 -5.69
N ALA A 338 10.01 -14.43 -4.82
CA ALA A 338 9.66 -15.27 -3.67
C ALA A 338 8.93 -16.56 -4.08
N GLY A 339 8.35 -16.61 -5.27
CA GLY A 339 7.69 -17.80 -5.79
C GLY A 339 6.35 -18.12 -5.13
N PRO A 340 5.68 -19.19 -5.60
CA PRO A 340 4.28 -19.47 -5.27
C PRO A 340 4.02 -19.86 -3.81
N PHE A 341 5.03 -20.31 -3.08
CA PHE A 341 4.90 -20.77 -1.69
C PHE A 341 5.40 -19.76 -0.64
N TRP A 342 6.04 -18.65 -1.08
CA TRP A 342 6.62 -17.64 -0.20
C TRP A 342 6.15 -16.21 -0.48
N SER A 343 5.50 -15.96 -1.62
CA SER A 343 5.11 -14.62 -2.04
C SER A 343 4.17 -13.91 -1.05
N GLY A 344 3.28 -14.64 -0.37
CA GLY A 344 2.41 -14.07 0.64
C GLY A 344 3.20 -13.48 1.82
N ARG A 345 4.14 -14.25 2.39
CA ARG A 345 5.02 -13.79 3.48
C ARG A 345 5.94 -12.66 3.04
N ALA A 346 6.48 -12.76 1.84
CA ALA A 346 7.36 -11.72 1.29
C ALA A 346 6.62 -10.39 1.08
N LEU A 347 5.39 -10.44 0.56
CA LEU A 347 4.50 -9.27 0.45
C LEU A 347 4.09 -8.74 1.83
N GLY A 348 3.87 -9.62 2.80
CA GLY A 348 3.63 -9.23 4.20
C GLY A 348 4.81 -8.47 4.79
N ALA A 349 6.04 -8.97 4.62
CA ALA A 349 7.27 -8.31 5.07
C ALA A 349 7.45 -6.94 4.39
N GLN A 350 7.19 -6.86 3.08
CA GLN A 350 7.24 -5.61 2.32
C GLN A 350 6.27 -4.57 2.88
N ASN A 351 5.01 -4.94 3.07
CA ASN A 351 4.01 -4.03 3.63
C ASN A 351 4.37 -3.58 5.06
N THR A 352 4.86 -4.50 5.90
CA THR A 352 5.26 -4.18 7.29
C THR A 352 6.40 -3.16 7.30
N SER A 353 7.45 -3.37 6.51
CA SER A 353 8.61 -2.49 6.46
C SER A 353 8.25 -1.09 5.93
N GLN A 354 7.41 -1.02 4.90
CA GLN A 354 6.91 0.27 4.38
C GLN A 354 6.00 0.98 5.38
N LEU A 355 5.11 0.26 6.07
CA LEU A 355 4.22 0.85 7.06
C LEU A 355 4.97 1.44 8.25
N LEU A 356 5.99 0.74 8.74
CA LEU A 356 6.85 1.22 9.82
C LEU A 356 7.61 2.48 9.40
N MET A 357 8.21 2.49 8.21
CA MET A 357 8.95 3.66 7.71
C MET A 357 8.02 4.85 7.45
N THR A 358 6.83 4.61 6.88
CA THR A 358 5.81 5.66 6.69
C THR A 358 5.38 6.27 8.03
N GLY A 359 5.30 5.46 9.09
CA GLY A 359 4.98 5.94 10.45
C GLY A 359 6.11 6.74 11.10
N LEU A 360 7.36 6.40 10.81
CA LEU A 360 8.55 7.07 11.37
C LEU A 360 8.89 8.37 10.64
N THR A 361 8.57 8.48 9.35
CA THR A 361 8.94 9.65 8.53
C THR A 361 8.35 10.97 9.05
N PRO A 362 7.04 11.08 9.38
CA PRO A 362 6.47 12.36 9.82
C PRO A 362 7.11 12.95 11.09
N PRO A 363 7.32 12.20 12.18
CA PRO A 363 7.94 12.81 13.37
C PRO A 363 9.39 13.23 13.14
N VAL A 364 10.17 12.44 12.37
CA VAL A 364 11.57 12.75 12.07
C VAL A 364 11.68 14.00 11.19
N PHE A 365 10.94 14.03 10.09
CA PHE A 365 10.99 15.16 9.17
C PHE A 365 10.23 16.39 9.69
N GLY A 366 9.17 16.21 10.49
CA GLY A 366 8.51 17.32 11.17
C GLY A 366 9.45 18.04 12.13
N ALA A 367 10.24 17.30 12.91
CA ALA A 367 11.29 17.90 13.73
C ALA A 367 12.36 18.62 12.89
N LEU A 368 12.79 18.03 11.78
CA LEU A 368 13.77 18.65 10.88
C LEU A 368 13.23 19.93 10.23
N ILE A 369 11.97 19.93 9.77
CA ILE A 369 11.28 21.10 9.23
C ILE A 369 11.23 22.22 10.28
N GLY A 370 10.89 21.88 11.53
CA GLY A 370 10.81 22.86 12.62
C GLY A 370 12.15 23.54 12.96
N VAL A 371 13.26 22.86 12.74
CA VAL A 371 14.61 23.39 13.04
C VAL A 371 15.27 24.05 11.83
N ALA A 372 15.12 23.45 10.63
CA ALA A 372 15.91 23.82 9.45
C ALA A 372 15.06 24.25 8.24
N GLY A 373 13.73 24.19 8.35
CA GLY A 373 12.80 24.53 7.25
C GLY A 373 12.60 23.44 6.21
N TYR A 374 11.67 23.68 5.31
CA TYR A 374 11.29 22.76 4.24
C TYR A 374 12.40 22.49 3.22
N PRO A 375 13.16 23.51 2.72
CA PRO A 375 14.20 23.25 1.72
C PRO A 375 15.23 22.24 2.20
N VAL A 376 15.68 22.35 3.46
CA VAL A 376 16.64 21.42 4.05
C VAL A 376 16.01 20.03 4.22
N ALA A 377 14.76 19.96 4.65
CA ALA A 377 14.05 18.68 4.79
C ALA A 377 13.91 17.95 3.45
N PHE A 378 13.58 18.65 2.36
CA PHE A 378 13.52 18.10 1.01
C PHE A 378 14.89 17.64 0.52
N ALA A 379 15.95 18.43 0.77
CA ALA A 379 17.32 18.07 0.39
C ALA A 379 17.80 16.81 1.14
N VAL A 380 17.59 16.74 2.45
CA VAL A 380 17.92 15.56 3.26
C VAL A 380 17.11 14.34 2.81
N CYS A 381 15.84 14.54 2.48
CA CYS A 381 14.98 13.47 1.99
C CYS A 381 15.50 12.86 0.68
N ALA A 382 16.14 13.65 -0.20
CA ALA A 382 16.73 13.16 -1.44
C ALA A 382 17.86 12.13 -1.21
N LEU A 383 18.49 12.11 -0.05
CA LEU A 383 19.53 11.14 0.28
C LEU A 383 18.98 9.70 0.29
N PHE A 384 17.73 9.50 0.67
CA PHE A 384 17.12 8.17 0.74
C PHE A 384 17.00 7.51 -0.63
N PRO A 385 16.38 8.11 -1.65
CA PRO A 385 16.38 7.53 -2.98
C PRO A 385 17.79 7.47 -3.61
N MET A 386 18.70 8.39 -3.29
CA MET A 386 20.11 8.29 -3.74
C MET A 386 20.77 7.03 -3.17
N LEU A 387 20.59 6.72 -1.89
CA LEU A 387 21.09 5.50 -1.26
C LEU A 387 20.41 4.24 -1.80
N ALA A 388 19.19 4.34 -2.28
CA ALA A 388 18.49 3.22 -2.89
C ALA A 388 19.10 2.79 -4.24
N ILE A 389 19.63 3.72 -5.05
CA ILE A 389 20.14 3.45 -6.41
C ILE A 389 21.16 2.29 -6.43
N PRO A 390 22.25 2.30 -5.63
CA PRO A 390 23.24 1.23 -5.63
C PRO A 390 22.72 -0.08 -5.01
N LEU A 391 21.67 0.01 -4.18
CA LEU A 391 21.07 -1.18 -3.56
C LEU A 391 20.16 -1.95 -4.52
N VAL A 392 19.63 -1.33 -5.58
CA VAL A 392 18.78 -2.02 -6.55
C VAL A 392 19.59 -3.15 -7.21
N PRO A 393 19.16 -4.43 -7.09
CA PRO A 393 19.87 -5.55 -7.73
C PRO A 393 19.89 -5.41 -9.25
N ALA A 394 20.81 -6.10 -9.91
CA ALA A 394 20.80 -6.18 -11.38
C ALA A 394 19.70 -7.13 -11.86
N ASP A 395 19.05 -6.82 -13.00
CA ASP A 395 18.01 -7.70 -13.57
C ASP A 395 18.54 -9.10 -13.90
N ARG A 396 19.83 -9.24 -14.23
CA ARG A 396 20.49 -10.55 -14.47
C ARG A 396 20.49 -11.44 -13.25
N ASP A 397 20.64 -10.86 -12.05
CA ASP A 397 20.65 -11.61 -10.80
C ASP A 397 19.26 -12.18 -10.49
N SER A 398 18.21 -11.42 -10.79
CA SER A 398 16.83 -11.88 -10.65
C SER A 398 16.43 -12.91 -11.71
N ALA A 399 16.91 -12.77 -12.94
CA ALA A 399 16.67 -13.73 -14.02
C ALA A 399 17.31 -15.09 -13.73
N ASN A 400 18.51 -15.11 -13.15
CA ASN A 400 19.17 -16.35 -12.74
C ASN A 400 18.39 -17.10 -11.66
N LEU A 401 17.80 -16.40 -10.68
CA LEU A 401 16.95 -17.02 -9.66
C LEU A 401 15.62 -17.56 -10.24
N MET A 402 15.05 -16.84 -11.21
CA MET A 402 13.84 -17.29 -11.91
C MET A 402 14.12 -18.38 -12.94
N GLY A 403 15.31 -18.43 -13.52
CA GLY A 403 15.76 -19.41 -14.51
C GLY A 403 16.20 -20.75 -13.91
N THR A 404 16.79 -20.75 -12.72
CA THR A 404 17.09 -21.97 -11.96
C THR A 404 15.83 -22.68 -11.47
N ASN A 405 14.72 -21.96 -11.29
CA ASN A 405 13.41 -22.53 -10.97
C ASN A 405 12.63 -23.05 -12.21
N ARG A 406 13.12 -22.81 -13.43
CA ARG A 406 12.56 -23.37 -14.67
C ARG A 406 13.64 -24.25 -15.32
N GLY A 407 13.80 -25.45 -14.76
CA GLY A 407 14.64 -26.47 -15.39
C GLY A 407 14.30 -26.57 -16.88
N SER A 408 15.27 -26.33 -17.75
CA SER A 408 15.16 -26.59 -19.18
C SER A 408 14.71 -28.03 -19.37
N PRO A 409 13.58 -28.32 -20.05
CA PRO A 409 13.31 -29.68 -20.52
C PRO A 409 14.44 -30.00 -21.49
N GLY A 410 15.15 -31.11 -21.23
CA GLY A 410 16.36 -31.54 -21.90
C GLY A 410 16.30 -31.39 -23.41
N GLN A 411 17.35 -30.77 -23.97
CA GLN A 411 17.72 -31.06 -25.33
C GLN A 411 18.38 -32.46 -25.33
N PRO A 412 17.87 -33.40 -26.13
CA PRO A 412 18.60 -34.66 -26.37
C PRO A 412 19.85 -34.37 -27.15
N VAL A 413 20.93 -35.00 -26.73
CA VAL A 413 22.24 -35.10 -27.43
C VAL A 413 22.09 -35.89 -28.74
#